data_63f446c0fc7c1c591484fcfbaa68dafd
#
_entry.id   63f446c0fc7c1c591484fcfbaa68dafd
#
_cell.length_a   1.000
_cell.length_b   1.000
_cell.length_c   1.000
_cell.angle_alpha   90.00
_cell.angle_beta   90.00
_cell.angle_gamma   90.00
#
_symmetry.space_group_name_H-M   'P 1'
#
loop_
_entity.id
_entity.type
_entity.pdbx_description
1 polymer ?
#
loop_
_entity_poly.entity_id
_entity_poly.type
_entity_poly.pdbx_seq_one_letter_code
_entity_poly.pdbx_strand_id
1 'polypeptide(L)'
;MGENLTVVVDGIDGRTHHVPGIDPARVEDARIGSVIEIGPAETTQRPSDRTIAAIAEDGFYRPSRHLEQAKFEGRVPGGDYEGYVNAHVRRLEALRRAGITERIDADQWRVPEDFESRAAAYDAGRNRQASIRIISAFNLESQIGSVGATWLDRRLVSPDASDLAPAGFGLQVREAMDQRREHHIEQGDATRSRDGRIFYRRSLLATLREREVAHVGAEMAENKALPFRAAADGEKISGKFTGT
;
A
#
# COMPACT_ATOMS: atom_id res chain seq x y z
N MET A 1 -12.23 -15.59 15.45
CA MET A 1 -12.24 -15.63 13.98
C MET A 1 -13.03 -14.41 13.56
N GLY A 2 -12.37 -13.38 13.00
CA GLY A 2 -13.05 -12.19 12.52
C GLY A 2 -13.91 -12.53 11.30
N GLU A 3 -15.11 -11.98 11.22
CA GLU A 3 -15.95 -12.09 10.02
C GLU A 3 -15.28 -11.28 8.91
N ASN A 4 -14.96 -11.93 7.79
CA ASN A 4 -14.48 -11.25 6.60
C ASN A 4 -15.64 -10.54 5.91
N LEU A 5 -15.39 -9.31 5.44
CA LEU A 5 -16.35 -8.52 4.67
C LEU A 5 -16.28 -8.84 3.19
N THR A 6 -17.37 -8.57 2.49
CA THR A 6 -17.40 -8.43 1.04
C THR A 6 -17.53 -6.94 0.71
N VAL A 7 -16.58 -6.41 -0.06
CA VAL A 7 -16.60 -5.02 -0.53
C VAL A 7 -17.13 -5.00 -1.95
N VAL A 8 -18.00 -4.05 -2.25
CA VAL A 8 -18.52 -3.78 -3.60
C VAL A 8 -17.90 -2.50 -4.11
N VAL A 9 -17.31 -2.54 -5.29
CA VAL A 9 -16.57 -1.42 -5.88
C VAL A 9 -16.99 -1.20 -7.31
N ASP A 10 -17.40 0.00 -7.62
CA ASP A 10 -17.61 0.42 -9.01
C ASP A 10 -16.25 0.78 -9.62
N GLY A 11 -15.79 -0.03 -10.56
CA GLY A 11 -14.47 0.09 -11.16
C GLY A 11 -14.41 1.20 -12.22
N ILE A 12 -13.21 1.77 -12.37
CA ILE A 12 -12.92 2.70 -13.48
C ILE A 12 -13.04 2.02 -14.85
N ASP A 13 -13.04 0.70 -14.90
CA ASP A 13 -13.29 -0.14 -16.08
C ASP A 13 -14.79 -0.23 -16.44
N GLY A 14 -15.67 0.46 -15.70
CA GLY A 14 -17.12 0.51 -15.91
C GLY A 14 -17.87 -0.73 -15.42
N ARG A 15 -17.23 -1.56 -14.59
CA ARG A 15 -17.81 -2.78 -14.00
C ARG A 15 -17.94 -2.64 -12.50
N THR A 16 -18.91 -3.34 -11.93
CA THR A 16 -19.02 -3.50 -10.48
C THR A 16 -18.29 -4.78 -10.06
N HIS A 17 -17.36 -4.65 -9.13
CA HIS A 17 -16.54 -5.74 -8.59
C HIS A 17 -17.00 -6.12 -7.19
N HIS A 18 -17.21 -7.41 -6.96
CA HIS A 18 -17.46 -7.99 -5.64
C HIS A 18 -16.19 -8.64 -5.13
N VAL A 19 -15.62 -8.11 -4.06
CA VAL A 19 -14.33 -8.55 -3.50
C VAL A 19 -14.56 -9.17 -2.12
N PRO A 20 -14.64 -10.48 -2.00
CA PRO A 20 -14.84 -11.18 -0.73
C PRO A 20 -13.54 -11.30 0.07
N GLY A 21 -13.67 -11.60 1.35
CA GLY A 21 -12.53 -11.96 2.19
C GLY A 21 -11.70 -10.79 2.69
N ILE A 22 -12.28 -9.60 2.76
CA ILE A 22 -11.60 -8.39 3.22
C ILE A 22 -11.61 -8.30 4.74
N ASP A 23 -10.44 -8.03 5.32
CA ASP A 23 -10.30 -7.70 6.72
C ASP A 23 -10.99 -6.35 7.00
N PRO A 24 -11.95 -6.28 7.93
CA PRO A 24 -12.64 -5.04 8.30
C PRO A 24 -11.69 -3.88 8.63
N ALA A 25 -10.57 -4.16 9.30
CA ALA A 25 -9.58 -3.14 9.67
C ALA A 25 -8.94 -2.43 8.47
N ARG A 26 -8.96 -3.04 7.27
CA ARG A 26 -8.40 -2.43 6.06
C ARG A 26 -9.34 -1.43 5.39
N VAL A 27 -10.58 -1.40 5.78
CA VAL A 27 -11.62 -0.51 5.22
C VAL A 27 -12.30 0.35 6.28
N GLU A 28 -11.80 0.32 7.51
CA GLU A 28 -12.38 1.07 8.64
C GLU A 28 -12.46 2.57 8.35
N ASP A 29 -11.45 3.13 7.69
CA ASP A 29 -11.39 4.53 7.29
C ASP A 29 -12.05 4.81 5.93
N ALA A 30 -12.50 3.78 5.20
CA ALA A 30 -13.17 3.96 3.93
C ALA A 30 -14.64 4.36 4.15
N ARG A 31 -15.05 5.44 3.49
CA ARG A 31 -16.45 5.88 3.42
C ARG A 31 -17.03 5.55 2.06
N ILE A 32 -18.35 5.48 1.98
CA ILE A 32 -19.03 5.37 0.68
C ILE A 32 -18.63 6.57 -0.18
N GLY A 33 -18.13 6.29 -1.40
CA GLY A 33 -17.59 7.30 -2.31
C GLY A 33 -16.08 7.53 -2.21
N SER A 34 -15.38 6.92 -1.24
CA SER A 34 -13.91 6.89 -1.22
C SER A 34 -13.36 6.19 -2.46
N VAL A 35 -12.24 6.68 -2.97
CA VAL A 35 -11.50 6.03 -4.05
C VAL A 35 -10.53 5.03 -3.45
N ILE A 36 -10.68 3.76 -3.82
CA ILE A 36 -9.83 2.67 -3.35
C ILE A 36 -9.13 1.98 -4.52
N GLU A 37 -7.99 1.39 -4.25
CA GLU A 37 -7.29 0.49 -5.15
C GLU A 37 -7.33 -0.92 -4.57
N ILE A 38 -7.70 -1.88 -5.41
CA ILE A 38 -7.71 -3.30 -5.06
C ILE A 38 -6.66 -3.98 -5.91
N GLY A 39 -5.73 -4.65 -5.25
CA GLY A 39 -4.66 -5.39 -5.90
C GLY A 39 -4.61 -6.84 -5.42
N PRO A 40 -3.66 -7.63 -5.96
CA PRO A 40 -3.36 -8.94 -5.40
C PRO A 40 -2.89 -8.82 -3.96
N ALA A 41 -2.99 -9.92 -3.20
CA ALA A 41 -2.45 -9.96 -1.84
C ALA A 41 -0.99 -9.47 -1.82
N GLU A 42 -0.66 -8.64 -0.85
CA GLU A 42 0.72 -8.19 -0.69
C GLU A 42 1.64 -9.38 -0.43
N THR A 43 2.74 -9.44 -1.17
CA THR A 43 3.79 -10.43 -0.96
C THR A 43 4.61 -10.02 0.27
N THR A 44 4.28 -10.59 1.42
CA THR A 44 5.05 -10.34 2.64
C THR A 44 6.02 -11.49 2.87
N GLN A 45 7.31 -11.18 2.92
CA GLN A 45 8.34 -12.14 3.29
C GLN A 45 8.21 -12.52 4.76
N ARG A 46 8.09 -13.82 5.04
CA ARG A 46 8.02 -14.31 6.43
C ARG A 46 9.38 -14.18 7.12
N PRO A 47 9.42 -13.83 8.40
CA PRO A 47 10.68 -13.86 9.18
C PRO A 47 11.39 -15.21 9.11
N SER A 48 10.63 -16.32 9.12
CA SER A 48 11.18 -17.68 8.98
C SER A 48 11.91 -17.91 7.66
N ASP A 49 11.41 -17.33 6.56
CA ASP A 49 12.00 -17.49 5.24
C ASP A 49 13.34 -16.73 5.15
N ARG A 50 13.40 -15.51 5.74
CA ARG A 50 14.67 -14.76 5.88
C ARG A 50 15.69 -15.52 6.73
N THR A 51 15.24 -16.12 7.84
CA THR A 51 16.13 -16.94 8.71
C THR A 51 16.66 -18.14 7.95
N ILE A 52 15.82 -18.86 7.19
CA ILE A 52 16.24 -19.99 6.37
C ILE A 52 17.29 -19.54 5.34
N ALA A 53 17.01 -18.46 4.60
CA ALA A 53 17.94 -17.91 3.60
C ALA A 53 19.28 -17.48 4.19
N ALA A 54 19.24 -16.82 5.37
CA ALA A 54 20.46 -16.34 6.05
C ALA A 54 21.35 -17.47 6.59
N ILE A 55 20.76 -18.61 6.94
CA ILE A 55 21.50 -19.78 7.47
C ILE A 55 21.95 -20.71 6.34
N ALA A 56 21.26 -20.68 5.18
CA ALA A 56 21.59 -21.52 4.04
C ALA A 56 22.97 -21.12 3.47
N GLU A 57 23.96 -22.00 3.59
CA GLU A 57 25.28 -21.83 2.98
C GLU A 57 25.33 -22.60 1.68
N ASP A 58 25.90 -21.99 0.65
CA ASP A 58 26.04 -22.58 -0.68
C ASP A 58 24.73 -23.16 -1.24
N GLY A 59 23.59 -22.55 -0.88
CA GLY A 59 22.26 -23.02 -1.28
C GLY A 59 21.75 -24.21 -0.46
N PHE A 60 22.37 -24.56 0.67
CA PHE A 60 21.94 -25.65 1.54
C PHE A 60 21.63 -25.20 2.96
N TYR A 61 20.42 -25.46 3.41
CA TYR A 61 20.00 -25.29 4.80
C TYR A 61 20.14 -26.62 5.54
N ARG A 62 20.76 -26.58 6.75
CA ARG A 62 20.94 -27.73 7.64
C ARG A 62 20.28 -27.48 9.00
N PRO A 63 19.24 -28.24 9.35
CA PRO A 63 18.56 -28.13 10.68
C PRO A 63 19.51 -28.27 11.86
N SER A 64 20.46 -29.21 11.84
CA SER A 64 21.45 -29.40 12.91
C SER A 64 22.27 -28.15 13.15
N ARG A 65 22.77 -27.52 12.09
CA ARG A 65 23.55 -26.27 12.16
C ARG A 65 22.71 -25.10 12.70
N HIS A 66 21.45 -24.98 12.22
CA HIS A 66 20.53 -23.96 12.72
C HIS A 66 20.28 -24.14 14.23
N LEU A 67 20.15 -25.39 14.69
CA LEU A 67 19.98 -25.69 16.11
C LEU A 67 21.19 -25.25 16.95
N GLU A 68 22.40 -25.54 16.50
CA GLU A 68 23.65 -25.12 17.16
C GLU A 68 23.74 -23.59 17.22
N GLN A 69 23.47 -22.91 16.10
CA GLN A 69 23.48 -21.46 16.04
C GLN A 69 22.41 -20.84 16.96
N ALA A 70 21.17 -21.33 16.94
CA ALA A 70 20.10 -20.85 17.79
C ALA A 70 20.43 -21.00 19.29
N LYS A 71 21.03 -22.13 19.67
CA LYS A 71 21.54 -22.37 21.06
C LYS A 71 22.65 -21.40 21.44
N PHE A 72 23.59 -21.15 20.53
CA PHE A 72 24.69 -20.23 20.73
C PHE A 72 24.22 -18.78 20.92
N GLU A 73 23.27 -18.35 20.08
CA GLU A 73 22.74 -16.98 20.14
C GLU A 73 21.81 -16.75 21.36
N GLY A 74 21.21 -17.79 21.90
CA GLY A 74 20.34 -17.70 23.08
C GLY A 74 19.06 -16.86 22.91
N ARG A 75 18.63 -16.60 21.67
CA ARG A 75 17.55 -15.65 21.35
C ARG A 75 16.15 -16.28 21.22
N VAL A 76 16.01 -17.57 21.46
CA VAL A 76 14.71 -18.24 21.34
C VAL A 76 13.92 -18.06 22.64
N PRO A 77 12.77 -17.37 22.63
CA PRO A 77 11.93 -17.20 23.80
C PRO A 77 11.50 -18.56 24.38
N GLY A 78 11.67 -18.71 25.69
CA GLY A 78 11.30 -19.97 26.38
C GLY A 78 12.31 -21.13 26.22
N GLY A 79 13.40 -20.94 25.44
CA GLY A 79 14.48 -21.94 25.30
C GLY A 79 14.12 -23.20 24.51
N ASP A 80 12.96 -23.25 23.82
CA ASP A 80 12.59 -24.39 22.96
C ASP A 80 13.26 -24.26 21.58
N TYR A 81 14.58 -24.50 21.54
CA TYR A 81 15.36 -24.41 20.33
C TYR A 81 14.99 -25.48 19.28
N GLU A 82 14.63 -26.66 19.73
CA GLU A 82 14.22 -27.74 18.82
C GLU A 82 12.86 -27.44 18.17
N GLY A 83 11.88 -27.00 18.94
CA GLY A 83 10.58 -26.55 18.42
C GLY A 83 10.72 -25.40 17.44
N TYR A 84 11.63 -24.45 17.73
CA TYR A 84 11.95 -23.33 16.85
C TYR A 84 12.49 -23.81 15.49
N VAL A 85 13.53 -24.65 15.47
CA VAL A 85 14.11 -25.19 14.24
C VAL A 85 13.12 -26.07 13.48
N ASN A 86 12.35 -26.91 14.21
CA ASN A 86 11.30 -27.73 13.60
C ASN A 86 10.20 -26.91 12.91
N ALA A 87 9.93 -25.68 13.36
CA ALA A 87 8.99 -24.79 12.66
C ALA A 87 9.54 -24.40 11.29
N HIS A 88 10.86 -24.15 11.16
CA HIS A 88 11.52 -23.87 9.88
C HIS A 88 11.53 -25.10 8.95
N VAL A 89 11.77 -26.28 9.51
CA VAL A 89 11.71 -27.54 8.75
C VAL A 89 10.28 -27.79 8.20
N ARG A 90 9.24 -27.55 9.03
CA ARG A 90 7.85 -27.62 8.54
C ARG A 90 7.56 -26.64 7.43
N ARG A 91 8.15 -25.44 7.49
CA ARG A 91 8.04 -24.44 6.41
C ARG A 91 8.71 -24.95 5.12
N LEU A 92 9.93 -25.47 5.21
CA LEU A 92 10.65 -26.06 4.07
C LEU A 92 9.86 -27.21 3.46
N GLU A 93 9.24 -28.07 4.28
CA GLU A 93 8.42 -29.18 3.78
C GLU A 93 7.16 -28.68 3.03
N ALA A 94 6.54 -27.60 3.49
CA ALA A 94 5.42 -26.99 2.77
C ALA A 94 5.88 -26.42 1.40
N LEU A 95 7.03 -25.77 1.36
CA LEU A 95 7.61 -25.22 0.13
C LEU A 95 8.16 -26.30 -0.82
N ARG A 96 8.61 -27.45 -0.28
CA ARG A 96 8.99 -28.63 -1.07
C ARG A 96 7.79 -29.17 -1.85
N ARG A 97 6.64 -29.26 -1.23
CA ARG A 97 5.41 -29.70 -1.91
C ARG A 97 4.99 -28.76 -3.03
N ALA A 98 5.43 -27.52 -2.97
CA ALA A 98 5.24 -26.50 -4.01
C ALA A 98 6.39 -26.46 -5.05
N GLY A 99 7.39 -27.34 -4.95
CA GLY A 99 8.53 -27.37 -5.87
C GLY A 99 9.50 -26.21 -5.72
N ILE A 100 9.54 -25.55 -4.55
CA ILE A 100 10.42 -24.40 -4.28
C ILE A 100 11.73 -24.84 -3.63
N THR A 101 11.66 -25.81 -2.71
CA THR A 101 12.84 -26.41 -2.05
C THR A 101 12.89 -27.89 -2.32
N GLU A 102 14.04 -28.51 -2.07
CA GLU A 102 14.25 -29.95 -2.23
C GLU A 102 14.88 -30.50 -0.94
N ARG A 103 14.37 -31.63 -0.47
CA ARG A 103 14.97 -32.34 0.65
C ARG A 103 15.98 -33.34 0.07
N ILE A 104 17.25 -33.16 0.41
CA ILE A 104 18.34 -34.05 -0.06
C ILE A 104 18.43 -35.27 0.86
N ASP A 105 18.45 -35.03 2.18
CA ASP A 105 18.48 -36.09 3.19
C ASP A 105 17.78 -35.67 4.49
N ALA A 106 18.08 -36.34 5.60
CA ALA A 106 17.49 -36.07 6.91
C ALA A 106 17.86 -34.69 7.48
N ASP A 107 19.06 -34.18 7.14
CA ASP A 107 19.62 -32.92 7.67
C ASP A 107 20.02 -31.93 6.59
N GLN A 108 19.61 -32.14 5.32
CA GLN A 108 20.01 -31.23 4.26
C GLN A 108 18.87 -30.91 3.30
N TRP A 109 18.68 -29.61 3.07
CA TRP A 109 17.67 -29.05 2.18
C TRP A 109 18.32 -28.12 1.18
N ARG A 110 18.00 -28.28 -0.11
CA ARG A 110 18.39 -27.32 -1.13
C ARG A 110 17.44 -26.13 -1.11
N VAL A 111 18.01 -24.94 -1.03
CA VAL A 111 17.31 -23.65 -1.00
C VAL A 111 17.84 -22.83 -2.19
N PRO A 112 17.01 -22.43 -3.17
CA PRO A 112 17.45 -21.66 -4.33
C PRO A 112 17.81 -20.22 -3.94
N GLU A 113 18.60 -19.52 -4.78
CA GLU A 113 18.96 -18.11 -4.56
C GLU A 113 17.74 -17.19 -4.45
N ASP A 114 16.69 -17.45 -5.24
CA ASP A 114 15.45 -16.68 -5.27
C ASP A 114 14.39 -17.20 -4.26
N PHE A 115 14.83 -17.93 -3.24
CA PHE A 115 13.97 -18.61 -2.27
C PHE A 115 12.94 -17.68 -1.62
N GLU A 116 13.39 -16.54 -1.09
CA GLU A 116 12.50 -15.61 -0.38
C GLU A 116 11.40 -15.07 -1.30
N SER A 117 11.75 -14.71 -2.53
CA SER A 117 10.81 -14.25 -3.55
C SER A 117 9.78 -15.33 -3.90
N ARG A 118 10.25 -16.60 -4.13
CA ARG A 118 9.37 -17.73 -4.46
C ARG A 118 8.48 -18.12 -3.31
N ALA A 119 9.01 -18.09 -2.08
CA ALA A 119 8.24 -18.38 -0.87
C ALA A 119 7.14 -17.32 -0.63
N ALA A 120 7.45 -16.04 -0.84
CA ALA A 120 6.49 -14.94 -0.76
C ALA A 120 5.41 -15.04 -1.86
N ALA A 121 5.78 -15.35 -3.10
CA ALA A 121 4.83 -15.58 -4.19
C ALA A 121 3.91 -16.78 -3.93
N TYR A 122 4.43 -17.87 -3.35
CA TYR A 122 3.64 -19.03 -2.93
C TYR A 122 2.60 -18.66 -1.88
N ASP A 123 2.98 -17.86 -0.88
CA ASP A 123 2.05 -17.41 0.16
C ASP A 123 0.99 -16.45 -0.41
N ALA A 124 1.38 -15.53 -1.29
CA ALA A 124 0.45 -14.63 -1.98
C ALA A 124 -0.57 -15.40 -2.82
N GLY A 125 -0.13 -16.44 -3.55
CA GLY A 125 -1.02 -17.31 -4.33
C GLY A 125 -2.01 -18.13 -3.49
N ARG A 126 -1.69 -18.39 -2.22
CA ARG A 126 -2.57 -19.05 -1.25
C ARG A 126 -3.42 -18.09 -0.43
N ASN A 127 -2.95 -16.87 -0.29
CA ASN A 127 -3.72 -15.82 0.37
C ASN A 127 -4.73 -15.26 -0.64
N ARG A 128 -5.99 -15.67 -0.49
CA ARG A 128 -7.10 -15.19 -1.33
C ARG A 128 -7.57 -13.77 -0.95
N GLN A 129 -6.95 -13.16 0.05
CA GLN A 129 -7.30 -11.81 0.45
C GLN A 129 -6.71 -10.82 -0.55
N ALA A 130 -7.56 -10.00 -1.14
CA ALA A 130 -7.11 -8.87 -1.94
C ALA A 130 -6.44 -7.81 -1.03
N SER A 131 -5.42 -7.13 -1.54
CA SER A 131 -4.93 -5.92 -0.90
C SER A 131 -5.90 -4.78 -1.21
N ILE A 132 -6.22 -3.97 -0.19
CA ILE A 132 -7.00 -2.74 -0.35
C ILE A 132 -6.17 -1.57 0.14
N ARG A 133 -6.13 -0.51 -0.66
CA ARG A 133 -5.51 0.75 -0.30
C ARG A 133 -6.50 1.88 -0.56
N ILE A 134 -6.77 2.70 0.43
CA ILE A 134 -7.57 3.92 0.28
C ILE A 134 -6.66 4.94 -0.41
N ILE A 135 -7.02 5.33 -1.64
CA ILE A 135 -6.28 6.34 -2.42
C ILE A 135 -6.76 7.74 -2.07
N SER A 136 -8.06 7.90 -1.87
CA SER A 136 -8.69 9.12 -1.40
C SER A 136 -9.87 8.79 -0.52
N ALA A 137 -9.91 9.37 0.67
CA ALA A 137 -11.08 9.33 1.54
C ALA A 137 -12.24 10.24 1.06
N PHE A 138 -11.95 11.14 0.11
CA PHE A 138 -12.92 12.06 -0.46
C PHE A 138 -13.58 11.46 -1.71
N ASN A 139 -14.88 11.70 -1.86
CA ASN A 139 -15.60 11.41 -3.10
C ASN A 139 -15.16 12.36 -4.23
N LEU A 140 -15.57 12.08 -5.46
CA LEU A 140 -15.19 12.88 -6.63
C LEU A 140 -15.60 14.35 -6.51
N GLU A 141 -16.81 14.61 -6.02
CA GLU A 141 -17.35 15.96 -5.88
C GLU A 141 -16.48 16.81 -4.92
N SER A 142 -16.12 16.25 -3.78
CA SER A 142 -15.23 16.93 -2.82
C SER A 142 -13.82 17.16 -3.40
N GLN A 143 -13.36 16.30 -4.31
CA GLN A 143 -12.05 16.47 -4.94
C GLN A 143 -12.05 17.57 -6.00
N ILE A 144 -13.16 17.84 -6.68
CA ILE A 144 -13.26 18.88 -7.72
C ILE A 144 -12.93 20.26 -7.16
N GLY A 145 -13.53 20.63 -6.03
CA GLY A 145 -13.35 21.94 -5.38
C GLY A 145 -12.23 21.99 -4.33
N SER A 146 -11.47 20.92 -4.13
CA SER A 146 -10.43 20.86 -3.09
C SER A 146 -9.34 21.91 -3.29
N VAL A 147 -8.89 22.53 -2.19
CA VAL A 147 -7.73 23.43 -2.17
C VAL A 147 -6.41 22.65 -2.30
N GLY A 148 -6.39 21.42 -1.78
CA GLY A 148 -5.22 20.55 -1.75
C GLY A 148 -5.06 19.67 -2.97
N ALA A 149 -3.96 18.90 -2.98
CA ALA A 149 -3.65 17.93 -4.01
C ALA A 149 -4.52 16.66 -3.87
N THR A 150 -5.32 16.37 -4.88
CA THR A 150 -6.25 15.25 -4.91
C THR A 150 -5.78 14.09 -5.77
N TRP A 151 -6.52 12.99 -5.77
CA TRP A 151 -6.33 11.91 -6.72
C TRP A 151 -6.59 12.33 -8.17
N LEU A 152 -7.59 13.21 -8.40
CA LEU A 152 -7.87 13.77 -9.73
C LEU A 152 -6.65 14.53 -10.27
N ASP A 153 -5.97 15.33 -9.44
CA ASP A 153 -4.78 16.09 -9.87
C ASP A 153 -3.64 15.17 -10.32
N ARG A 154 -3.43 14.08 -9.59
CA ARG A 154 -2.41 13.08 -9.97
C ARG A 154 -2.73 12.46 -11.33
N ARG A 155 -4.00 12.19 -11.60
CA ARG A 155 -4.45 11.69 -12.92
C ARG A 155 -4.31 12.74 -14.01
N LEU A 156 -4.57 14.01 -13.73
CA LEU A 156 -4.47 15.10 -14.70
C LEU A 156 -3.03 15.35 -15.16
N VAL A 157 -2.04 15.25 -14.26
CA VAL A 157 -0.61 15.46 -14.62
C VAL A 157 0.07 14.22 -15.19
N SER A 158 -0.48 13.02 -14.96
CA SER A 158 0.01 11.76 -15.49
C SER A 158 -1.17 10.92 -16.03
N PRO A 159 -1.88 11.43 -17.06
CA PRO A 159 -3.08 10.78 -17.51
C PRO A 159 -2.77 9.45 -18.20
N ASP A 160 -3.26 8.36 -17.66
CA ASP A 160 -3.47 7.12 -18.39
C ASP A 160 -4.95 7.04 -18.80
N ALA A 161 -5.27 7.73 -19.89
CA ALA A 161 -6.64 7.86 -20.35
C ALA A 161 -7.24 6.53 -20.87
N SER A 162 -6.40 5.52 -21.10
CA SER A 162 -6.82 4.23 -21.66
C SER A 162 -7.52 3.34 -20.64
N ASP A 163 -7.33 3.60 -19.35
CA ASP A 163 -7.90 2.79 -18.26
C ASP A 163 -9.34 3.17 -17.87
N LEU A 164 -9.83 4.36 -18.31
CA LEU A 164 -11.16 4.83 -17.96
C LEU A 164 -12.21 4.37 -18.98
N ALA A 165 -13.18 3.60 -18.51
CA ALA A 165 -14.32 3.22 -19.36
C ALA A 165 -15.19 4.42 -19.76
N PRO A 166 -15.93 4.32 -20.89
CA PRO A 166 -16.86 5.37 -21.33
C PRO A 166 -18.20 5.35 -20.58
N ALA A 167 -18.36 4.50 -19.57
CA ALA A 167 -19.57 4.33 -18.78
C ALA A 167 -19.26 4.09 -17.30
N GLY A 168 -20.28 4.12 -16.45
CA GLY A 168 -20.16 3.84 -15.01
C GLY A 168 -19.20 4.81 -14.30
N PHE A 169 -18.46 4.31 -13.34
CA PHE A 169 -17.52 5.13 -12.55
C PHE A 169 -16.40 5.74 -13.43
N GLY A 170 -15.95 5.05 -14.48
CA GLY A 170 -14.96 5.59 -15.41
C GLY A 170 -15.43 6.88 -16.11
N LEU A 171 -16.71 6.95 -16.49
CA LEU A 171 -17.31 8.18 -17.05
C LEU A 171 -17.37 9.29 -15.98
N GLN A 172 -17.81 8.98 -14.78
CA GLN A 172 -17.87 9.95 -13.67
C GLN A 172 -16.47 10.54 -13.37
N VAL A 173 -15.43 9.72 -13.40
CA VAL A 173 -14.04 10.20 -13.25
C VAL A 173 -13.64 11.14 -14.35
N ARG A 174 -14.00 10.87 -15.64
CA ARG A 174 -13.72 11.79 -16.76
C ARG A 174 -14.39 13.14 -16.53
N GLU A 175 -15.67 13.13 -16.20
CA GLU A 175 -16.45 14.34 -15.93
C GLU A 175 -15.86 15.14 -14.75
N ALA A 176 -15.49 14.46 -13.67
CA ALA A 176 -14.83 15.09 -12.53
C ALA A 176 -13.46 15.66 -12.89
N MET A 177 -12.68 14.97 -13.72
CA MET A 177 -11.40 15.48 -14.23
C MET A 177 -11.60 16.73 -15.09
N ASP A 178 -12.65 16.78 -15.93
CA ASP A 178 -12.97 17.96 -16.74
C ASP A 178 -13.32 19.16 -15.85
N GLN A 179 -14.17 18.96 -14.85
CA GLN A 179 -14.52 20.01 -13.88
C GLN A 179 -13.31 20.46 -13.07
N ARG A 180 -12.43 19.54 -12.64
CA ARG A 180 -11.18 19.88 -11.94
C ARG A 180 -10.21 20.67 -12.81
N ARG A 181 -10.16 20.40 -14.14
CA ARG A 181 -9.40 21.21 -15.10
C ARG A 181 -9.88 22.66 -15.15
N GLU A 182 -11.20 22.86 -15.26
CA GLU A 182 -11.76 24.19 -15.23
C GLU A 182 -11.44 24.92 -13.94
N HIS A 183 -11.59 24.24 -12.79
CA HIS A 183 -11.21 24.79 -11.49
C HIS A 183 -9.74 25.25 -11.47
N HIS A 184 -8.81 24.47 -12.01
CA HIS A 184 -7.39 24.90 -12.10
C HIS A 184 -7.17 26.10 -13.02
N ILE A 185 -7.94 26.22 -14.09
CA ILE A 185 -7.86 27.38 -14.99
C ILE A 185 -8.35 28.63 -14.25
N GLU A 186 -9.47 28.54 -13.55
CA GLU A 186 -10.02 29.63 -12.73
C GLU A 186 -9.07 30.08 -11.63
N GLN A 187 -8.36 29.14 -10.99
CA GLN A 187 -7.37 29.43 -9.96
C GLN A 187 -5.99 29.88 -10.51
N GLY A 188 -5.80 29.86 -11.83
CA GLY A 188 -4.54 30.22 -12.48
C GLY A 188 -3.42 29.17 -12.36
N ASP A 189 -3.78 27.93 -11.97
CA ASP A 189 -2.86 26.79 -11.87
C ASP A 189 -2.65 26.09 -13.20
N ALA A 190 -3.58 26.29 -14.14
CA ALA A 190 -3.51 25.78 -15.50
C ALA A 190 -3.84 26.89 -16.50
N THR A 191 -3.37 26.73 -17.74
CA THR A 191 -3.68 27.62 -18.85
C THR A 191 -4.19 26.84 -20.03
N ARG A 192 -5.21 27.37 -20.72
CA ARG A 192 -5.72 26.81 -21.97
C ARG A 192 -5.13 27.56 -23.16
N SER A 193 -4.46 26.84 -24.05
CA SER A 193 -3.95 27.39 -25.31
C SER A 193 -5.07 27.62 -26.35
N ARG A 194 -4.74 28.31 -27.44
CA ARG A 194 -5.70 28.61 -28.52
C ARG A 194 -6.25 27.37 -29.26
N ASP A 195 -5.47 26.28 -29.23
CA ASP A 195 -5.85 24.96 -29.78
C ASP A 195 -6.61 24.08 -28.78
N GLY A 196 -6.97 24.61 -27.58
CA GLY A 196 -7.75 23.93 -26.56
C GLY A 196 -6.94 23.04 -25.62
N ARG A 197 -5.61 22.94 -25.80
CA ARG A 197 -4.75 22.15 -24.91
C ARG A 197 -4.58 22.84 -23.56
N ILE A 198 -4.56 22.03 -22.49
CA ILE A 198 -4.38 22.52 -21.13
C ILE A 198 -2.97 22.20 -20.66
N PHE A 199 -2.30 23.21 -20.13
CA PHE A 199 -0.94 23.12 -19.60
C PHE A 199 -0.95 23.39 -18.10
N TYR A 200 -0.37 22.47 -17.35
CA TYR A 200 -0.18 22.60 -15.91
C TYR A 200 1.25 23.02 -15.58
N ARG A 201 1.42 23.76 -14.49
CA ARG A 201 2.75 24.03 -13.96
C ARG A 201 3.40 22.71 -13.50
N ARG A 202 4.71 22.55 -13.74
CA ARG A 202 5.43 21.34 -13.27
C ARG A 202 5.35 21.14 -11.76
N SER A 203 5.22 22.21 -10.99
CA SER A 203 5.08 22.22 -9.53
C SER A 203 3.64 22.06 -9.04
N LEU A 204 2.65 21.81 -9.91
CA LEU A 204 1.23 21.81 -9.53
C LEU A 204 0.97 21.05 -8.22
N LEU A 205 1.35 19.78 -8.15
CA LEU A 205 1.10 18.95 -6.97
C LEU A 205 1.79 19.47 -5.70
N ALA A 206 2.99 20.02 -5.82
CA ALA A 206 3.71 20.63 -4.69
C ALA A 206 3.00 21.90 -4.22
N THR A 207 2.64 22.79 -5.15
CA THR A 207 1.88 24.02 -4.84
C THR A 207 0.56 23.74 -4.18
N LEU A 208 -0.18 22.72 -4.64
CA LEU A 208 -1.46 22.34 -4.03
C LEU A 208 -1.28 21.80 -2.60
N ARG A 209 -0.23 21.00 -2.36
CA ARG A 209 0.10 20.53 -0.99
C ARG A 209 0.45 21.67 -0.05
N GLU A 210 1.24 22.64 -0.52
CA GLU A 210 1.56 23.84 0.26
C GLU A 210 0.31 24.65 0.61
N ARG A 211 -0.63 24.81 -0.33
CA ARG A 211 -1.92 25.48 -0.08
C ARG A 211 -2.76 24.71 0.93
N GLU A 212 -2.82 23.37 0.83
CA GLU A 212 -3.53 22.53 1.79
C GLU A 212 -2.98 22.69 3.20
N VAL A 213 -1.67 22.63 3.37
CA VAL A 213 -1.00 22.84 4.67
C VAL A 213 -1.29 24.23 5.21
N ALA A 214 -1.24 25.26 4.38
CA ALA A 214 -1.54 26.62 4.78
C ALA A 214 -3.03 26.78 5.18
N HIS A 215 -3.95 26.18 4.43
CA HIS A 215 -5.40 26.22 4.69
C HIS A 215 -5.75 25.52 6.00
N VAL A 216 -5.33 24.28 6.16
CA VAL A 216 -5.53 23.51 7.40
C VAL A 216 -4.87 24.21 8.60
N GLY A 217 -3.68 24.78 8.38
CA GLY A 217 -2.98 25.53 9.40
C GLY A 217 -3.73 26.79 9.84
N ALA A 218 -4.34 27.52 8.92
CA ALA A 218 -5.17 28.67 9.23
C ALA A 218 -6.42 28.29 10.03
N GLU A 219 -7.11 27.23 9.60
CA GLU A 219 -8.27 26.69 10.34
C GLU A 219 -7.91 26.24 11.76
N MET A 220 -6.78 25.53 11.91
CA MET A 220 -6.29 25.09 13.22
C MET A 220 -5.90 26.29 14.10
N ALA A 221 -5.28 27.31 13.55
CA ALA A 221 -4.92 28.52 14.28
C ALA A 221 -6.17 29.26 14.76
N GLU A 222 -7.19 29.38 13.93
CA GLU A 222 -8.47 29.99 14.29
C GLU A 222 -9.18 29.20 15.40
N ASN A 223 -9.30 27.89 15.23
CA ASN A 223 -9.98 27.00 16.18
C ASN A 223 -9.29 26.92 17.56
N LYS A 224 -7.96 27.04 17.60
CA LYS A 224 -7.17 26.92 18.84
C LYS A 224 -6.66 28.25 19.38
N ALA A 225 -6.92 29.35 18.66
CA ALA A 225 -6.38 30.70 18.97
C ALA A 225 -4.84 30.71 19.17
N LEU A 226 -4.13 29.87 18.42
CA LEU A 226 -2.66 29.73 18.46
C LEU A 226 -2.07 29.96 17.08
N PRO A 227 -0.91 30.61 16.96
CA PRO A 227 -0.27 30.79 15.67
C PRO A 227 0.15 29.45 15.07
N PHE A 228 -0.17 29.26 13.80
CA PHE A 228 0.28 28.08 13.04
C PHE A 228 1.65 28.33 12.39
N ARG A 229 2.50 27.32 12.42
CA ARG A 229 3.74 27.27 11.67
C ARG A 229 3.96 25.84 11.14
N ALA A 230 4.13 25.70 9.84
CA ALA A 230 4.50 24.42 9.27
C ALA A 230 5.94 24.05 9.69
N ALA A 231 6.16 22.80 10.02
CA ALA A 231 7.50 22.28 10.29
C ALA A 231 8.32 22.21 8.99
N ALA A 232 9.61 22.54 9.07
CA ALA A 232 10.54 22.31 7.97
C ALA A 232 10.94 20.82 7.90
N ASP A 233 11.35 20.37 6.71
CA ASP A 233 11.83 18.99 6.52
C ASP A 233 13.00 18.69 7.46
N GLY A 234 12.86 17.62 8.26
CA GLY A 234 13.86 17.21 9.24
C GLY A 234 13.89 18.03 10.54
N GLU A 235 12.98 18.99 10.71
CA GLU A 235 12.90 19.78 11.93
C GLU A 235 12.45 18.93 13.12
N LYS A 236 13.17 19.00 14.24
CA LYS A 236 12.79 18.35 15.49
C LYS A 236 11.86 19.26 16.29
N ILE A 237 10.59 18.87 16.43
CA ILE A 237 9.60 19.56 17.24
C ILE A 237 9.30 18.72 18.47
N SER A 238 9.28 19.36 19.65
CA SER A 238 8.87 18.74 20.89
C SER A 238 7.57 19.41 21.37
N GLY A 239 6.56 18.61 21.67
CA GLY A 239 5.26 19.13 22.09
C GLY A 239 4.31 18.02 22.53
N LYS A 240 3.10 18.42 22.91
CA LYS A 240 2.01 17.52 23.28
C LYS A 240 1.21 17.17 22.01
N PHE A 241 1.02 15.87 21.73
CA PHE A 241 0.11 15.42 20.69
C PHE A 241 -1.34 15.79 21.04
N THR A 242 -2.05 16.43 20.12
CA THR A 242 -3.42 16.92 20.33
C THR A 242 -4.43 16.38 19.32
N GLY A 243 -4.02 15.47 18.44
CA GLY A 243 -4.88 14.81 17.45
C GLY A 243 -4.27 14.76 16.05
N THR A 244 -4.88 13.96 15.19
CA THR A 244 -4.63 13.87 13.75
C THR A 244 -5.80 14.44 12.99
#